data_0164118e978827bb9c35fe977ab46f4e
#
_entry.id   0164118e978827bb9c35fe977ab46f4e
#
_cell.length_a   1.000
_cell.length_b   1.000
_cell.length_c   1.000
_cell.angle_alpha   90.00
_cell.angle_beta   90.00
_cell.angle_gamma   90.00
#
_symmetry.space_group_name_H-M   'P 1'
#
loop_
_entity.id
_entity.type
_entity.pdbx_description
1 polymer ?
#
loop_
_entity_poly.entity_id
_entity_poly.type
_entity_poly.pdbx_seq_one_letter_code
_entity_poly.pdbx_strand_id
1 'polypeptide(L)'
;MIQENNLTLTRRLVMGAMIAGVAAPGVALAQGAKPKIGFIGAGRLGGTLAKLWTEAGYQVMLSARDLGPVKELAGQLGPNAQVGTPDQAAAWGDVVVVSVPYAALPQVGRDYAAQLKGKIIIDTFNPSPARDGDMTKDAIEKGTGVMDPVYLPGTRVVRAFNSISFTALAQDAHHPGELYGIELAADDPQALAVARRLVTDAGYEPVVVGGLSTAKKFDAGSPVYPKAMLASEMRTALGLK
;
A
#
# COMPACT_ATOMS: atom_id res chain seq x y z
N MET A 1 0.26 -83.75 12.97
CA MET A 1 0.82 -83.28 11.71
C MET A 1 0.14 -81.95 11.42
N ILE A 2 0.80 -80.87 11.76
CA ILE A 2 0.30 -79.47 11.67
C ILE A 2 1.06 -78.83 10.55
N GLN A 3 0.36 -78.32 9.53
CA GLN A 3 0.94 -77.62 8.41
C GLN A 3 0.78 -76.11 8.64
N GLU A 4 1.90 -75.41 8.75
CA GLU A 4 1.94 -73.96 8.83
C GLU A 4 1.79 -73.31 7.47
N ASN A 5 0.83 -72.42 7.31
CA ASN A 5 0.64 -71.59 6.15
C ASN A 5 1.39 -70.24 6.34
N ASN A 6 2.47 -70.04 5.57
CA ASN A 6 3.18 -68.78 5.45
C ASN A 6 2.42 -67.83 4.50
N LEU A 7 1.88 -66.74 5.05
CA LEU A 7 1.34 -65.61 4.31
C LEU A 7 2.46 -64.58 4.04
N THR A 8 2.92 -64.50 2.82
CA THR A 8 3.83 -63.50 2.33
C THR A 8 3.08 -62.16 2.05
N LEU A 9 3.31 -61.15 2.87
CA LEU A 9 2.84 -59.77 2.60
C LEU A 9 3.74 -59.10 1.57
N THR A 10 3.20 -58.82 0.40
CA THR A 10 3.82 -57.98 -0.62
C THR A 10 3.66 -56.48 -0.27
N ARG A 11 4.75 -55.84 0.09
CA ARG A 11 4.84 -54.37 0.27
C ARG A 11 4.71 -53.68 -1.11
N ARG A 12 3.59 -53.07 -1.39
CA ARG A 12 3.47 -52.08 -2.47
C ARG A 12 4.03 -50.75 -2.02
N LEU A 13 5.18 -50.37 -2.57
CA LEU A 13 5.72 -49.00 -2.52
C LEU A 13 4.78 -48.07 -3.26
N VAL A 14 4.12 -47.15 -2.55
CA VAL A 14 3.45 -46.00 -3.12
C VAL A 14 4.48 -44.85 -3.19
N MET A 15 5.04 -44.62 -4.38
CA MET A 15 5.81 -43.40 -4.65
C MET A 15 4.84 -42.22 -4.69
N GLY A 16 4.76 -41.46 -3.62
CA GLY A 16 4.12 -40.15 -3.60
C GLY A 16 5.05 -39.12 -4.24
N ALA A 17 4.68 -38.61 -5.41
CA ALA A 17 5.37 -37.47 -6.01
C ALA A 17 5.13 -36.23 -5.14
N MET A 18 6.14 -35.75 -4.43
CA MET A 18 6.14 -34.42 -3.83
C MET A 18 6.27 -33.37 -4.92
N ILE A 19 5.19 -32.66 -5.21
CA ILE A 19 5.24 -31.43 -5.99
C ILE A 19 5.82 -30.35 -5.06
N ALA A 20 7.10 -30.08 -5.22
CA ALA A 20 7.74 -28.92 -4.58
C ALA A 20 7.18 -27.65 -5.24
N GLY A 21 6.17 -27.06 -4.62
CA GLY A 21 5.72 -25.72 -4.94
C GLY A 21 6.83 -24.74 -4.63
N VAL A 22 7.39 -24.10 -5.66
CA VAL A 22 8.31 -22.98 -5.52
C VAL A 22 7.49 -21.79 -4.99
N ALA A 23 7.44 -21.64 -3.67
CA ALA A 23 6.94 -20.43 -3.04
C ALA A 23 7.98 -19.32 -3.33
N ALA A 24 7.58 -18.31 -4.09
CA ALA A 24 8.37 -17.09 -4.20
C ALA A 24 8.61 -16.52 -2.79
N PRO A 25 9.82 -16.04 -2.45
CA PRO A 25 10.07 -15.46 -1.14
C PRO A 25 9.32 -14.13 -1.03
N GLY A 26 8.07 -14.18 -0.57
CA GLY A 26 7.40 -13.02 -0.02
C GLY A 26 8.12 -12.65 1.27
N VAL A 27 8.54 -11.40 1.42
CA VAL A 27 9.11 -10.89 2.68
C VAL A 27 8.03 -11.07 3.75
N ALA A 28 8.14 -12.14 4.54
CA ALA A 28 7.31 -12.32 5.72
C ALA A 28 7.77 -11.28 6.75
N LEU A 29 7.01 -10.19 6.88
CA LEU A 29 7.21 -9.24 7.97
C LEU A 29 7.02 -10.01 9.27
N ALA A 30 8.05 -10.06 10.12
CA ALA A 30 7.98 -10.68 11.42
C ALA A 30 6.80 -10.08 12.19
N GLN A 31 5.92 -10.93 12.74
CA GLN A 31 4.75 -10.47 13.50
C GLN A 31 5.24 -9.58 14.66
N GLY A 32 4.90 -8.29 14.60
CA GLY A 32 5.23 -7.30 15.63
C GLY A 32 6.21 -6.20 15.22
N ALA A 33 7.15 -6.42 14.30
CA ALA A 33 8.05 -5.38 13.84
C ALA A 33 7.33 -4.37 12.93
N LYS A 34 7.64 -3.06 13.09
CA LYS A 34 7.17 -2.02 12.18
C LYS A 34 7.96 -2.10 10.87
N PRO A 35 7.29 -2.18 9.69
CA PRO A 35 7.99 -2.16 8.42
C PRO A 35 8.69 -0.82 8.21
N LYS A 36 9.80 -0.84 7.48
CA LYS A 36 10.44 0.36 6.95
C LYS A 36 9.60 0.92 5.80
N ILE A 37 9.42 2.22 5.74
CA ILE A 37 8.58 2.87 4.73
C ILE A 37 9.42 3.75 3.83
N GLY A 38 9.55 3.38 2.56
CA GLY A 38 10.17 4.20 1.53
C GLY A 38 9.15 5.12 0.85
N PHE A 39 9.52 6.36 0.58
CA PHE A 39 8.65 7.31 -0.13
C PHE A 39 9.23 7.68 -1.48
N ILE A 40 8.51 7.37 -2.54
CA ILE A 40 8.71 7.96 -3.86
C ILE A 40 7.76 9.14 -3.98
N GLY A 41 8.29 10.35 -3.68
CA GLY A 41 7.51 11.56 -3.57
C GLY A 41 7.13 11.91 -2.13
N ALA A 42 7.95 12.77 -1.51
CA ALA A 42 7.69 13.36 -0.19
C ALA A 42 7.18 14.80 -0.32
N GLY A 43 6.15 14.99 -1.16
CA GLY A 43 5.41 16.25 -1.28
C GLY A 43 4.48 16.50 -0.08
N ARG A 44 3.45 17.34 -0.26
CA ARG A 44 2.53 17.68 0.85
C ARG A 44 1.88 16.45 1.46
N LEU A 45 1.25 15.58 0.67
CA LEU A 45 0.59 14.37 1.18
C LEU A 45 1.60 13.35 1.71
N GLY A 46 2.63 13.02 0.91
CA GLY A 46 3.68 12.07 1.33
C GLY A 46 4.43 12.53 2.58
N GLY A 47 4.73 13.83 2.68
CA GLY A 47 5.36 14.41 3.87
C GLY A 47 4.47 14.37 5.12
N THR A 48 3.16 14.60 4.97
CA THR A 48 2.20 14.45 6.08
C THR A 48 2.13 13.00 6.55
N LEU A 49 2.04 12.03 5.65
CA LEU A 49 2.07 10.62 6.00
C LEU A 49 3.38 10.23 6.70
N ALA A 50 4.52 10.71 6.18
CA ALA A 50 5.81 10.46 6.80
C ALA A 50 5.87 11.00 8.24
N LYS A 51 5.31 12.19 8.49
CA LYS A 51 5.20 12.75 9.84
C LYS A 51 4.39 11.85 10.76
N LEU A 52 3.17 11.48 10.38
CA LEU A 52 2.29 10.64 11.19
C LEU A 52 2.94 9.29 11.52
N TRP A 53 3.62 8.67 10.56
CA TRP A 53 4.27 7.38 10.81
C TRP A 53 5.59 7.49 11.59
N THR A 54 6.36 8.58 11.45
CA THR A 54 7.53 8.80 12.34
C THR A 54 7.10 9.05 13.78
N GLU A 55 6.02 9.80 14.01
CA GLU A 55 5.40 9.99 15.32
C GLU A 55 4.89 8.67 15.91
N ALA A 56 4.35 7.80 15.07
CA ALA A 56 4.00 6.43 15.43
C ALA A 56 5.23 5.49 15.57
N GLY A 57 6.46 5.98 15.41
CA GLY A 57 7.70 5.22 15.60
C GLY A 57 8.11 4.33 14.42
N TYR A 58 7.67 4.63 13.22
CA TYR A 58 8.17 3.99 11.99
C TYR A 58 9.45 4.66 11.51
N GLN A 59 10.35 3.87 10.91
CA GLN A 59 11.47 4.40 10.15
C GLN A 59 11.01 4.72 8.73
N VAL A 60 11.35 5.92 8.24
CA VAL A 60 11.00 6.36 6.90
C VAL A 60 12.23 6.81 6.10
N MET A 61 12.24 6.55 4.80
CA MET A 61 13.20 7.15 3.86
C MET A 61 12.44 7.98 2.84
N LEU A 62 12.71 9.27 2.86
CA LEU A 62 12.04 10.26 2.02
C LEU A 62 12.82 10.49 0.73
N SER A 63 12.12 10.59 -0.39
CA SER A 63 12.72 11.01 -1.65
C SER A 63 11.80 11.93 -2.45
N ALA A 64 12.41 12.78 -3.26
CA ALA A 64 11.74 13.61 -4.26
C ALA A 64 12.73 13.97 -5.36
N ARG A 65 12.24 14.64 -6.41
CA ARG A 65 13.11 15.17 -7.48
C ARG A 65 14.03 16.29 -6.99
N ASP A 66 13.52 17.14 -6.09
CA ASP A 66 14.29 18.14 -5.36
C ASP A 66 14.47 17.68 -3.92
N LEU A 67 15.72 17.50 -3.51
CA LEU A 67 16.08 17.00 -2.19
C LEU A 67 16.19 18.12 -1.13
N GLY A 68 16.20 19.40 -1.51
CA GLY A 68 16.29 20.51 -0.58
C GLY A 68 15.16 20.48 0.46
N PRO A 69 13.89 20.64 0.03
CA PRO A 69 12.74 20.58 0.94
C PRO A 69 12.61 19.25 1.69
N VAL A 70 13.05 18.16 1.09
CA VAL A 70 12.99 16.83 1.72
C VAL A 70 13.99 16.69 2.86
N LYS A 71 15.18 17.28 2.74
CA LYS A 71 16.18 17.32 3.82
C LYS A 71 15.70 18.14 5.02
N GLU A 72 15.07 19.28 4.76
CA GLU A 72 14.46 20.10 5.82
C GLU A 72 13.37 19.31 6.55
N LEU A 73 12.47 18.67 5.80
CA LEU A 73 11.42 17.82 6.37
C LEU A 73 12.03 16.69 7.22
N ALA A 74 12.99 15.95 6.71
CA ALA A 74 13.63 14.86 7.46
C ALA A 74 14.28 15.36 8.75
N GLY A 75 14.90 16.54 8.73
CA GLY A 75 15.45 17.18 9.93
C GLY A 75 14.39 17.50 10.98
N GLN A 76 13.19 17.91 10.55
CA GLN A 76 12.05 18.17 11.45
C GLN A 76 11.45 16.88 12.01
N LEU A 77 11.44 15.79 11.24
CA LEU A 77 10.91 14.50 11.65
C LEU A 77 11.84 13.71 12.61
N GLY A 78 13.10 14.11 12.69
CA GLY A 78 14.05 13.54 13.64
C GLY A 78 14.70 12.22 13.20
N PRO A 79 15.24 11.41 14.14
CA PRO A 79 16.15 10.31 13.83
C PRO A 79 15.51 9.14 13.09
N ASN A 80 14.19 9.06 13.06
CA ASN A 80 13.46 8.03 12.33
C ASN A 80 13.30 8.35 10.84
N ALA A 81 13.68 9.54 10.38
CA ALA A 81 13.56 9.97 9.00
C ALA A 81 14.94 10.08 8.33
N GLN A 82 15.07 9.48 7.16
CA GLN A 82 16.24 9.51 6.31
C GLN A 82 15.88 10.12 4.95
N VAL A 83 16.88 10.62 4.23
CA VAL A 83 16.75 11.11 2.87
C VAL A 83 17.52 10.21 1.93
N GLY A 84 16.93 9.86 0.81
CA GLY A 84 17.59 9.10 -0.24
C GLY A 84 17.08 9.49 -1.63
N THR A 85 17.66 8.86 -2.65
CA THR A 85 17.10 8.91 -4.00
C THR A 85 15.83 8.05 -4.06
N PRO A 86 14.94 8.24 -5.06
CA PRO A 86 13.78 7.37 -5.24
C PRO A 86 14.13 5.88 -5.34
N ASP A 87 15.24 5.57 -6.01
CA ASP A 87 15.79 4.22 -6.10
C ASP A 87 16.17 3.64 -4.73
N GLN A 88 16.89 4.43 -3.92
CA GLN A 88 17.26 4.05 -2.56
C GLN A 88 16.02 3.86 -1.67
N ALA A 89 15.04 4.74 -1.75
CA ALA A 89 13.80 4.63 -0.97
C ALA A 89 13.00 3.39 -1.38
N ALA A 90 12.89 3.13 -2.69
CA ALA A 90 12.25 1.93 -3.22
C ALA A 90 12.94 0.63 -2.77
N ALA A 91 14.28 0.61 -2.78
CA ALA A 91 15.06 -0.55 -2.37
C ALA A 91 14.98 -0.81 -0.85
N TRP A 92 15.08 0.25 -0.04
CA TRP A 92 15.18 0.19 1.41
C TRP A 92 13.86 -0.10 2.13
N GLY A 93 12.73 0.45 1.64
CA GLY A 93 11.41 0.24 2.25
C GLY A 93 10.90 -1.18 2.11
N ASP A 94 10.31 -1.74 3.15
CA ASP A 94 9.49 -2.96 3.08
C ASP A 94 8.13 -2.64 2.45
N VAL A 95 7.62 -1.44 2.74
CA VAL A 95 6.45 -0.81 2.12
C VAL A 95 6.92 0.44 1.41
N VAL A 96 6.40 0.69 0.21
CA VAL A 96 6.73 1.90 -0.55
C VAL A 96 5.47 2.73 -0.77
N VAL A 97 5.51 3.98 -0.33
CA VAL A 97 4.47 4.96 -0.64
C VAL A 97 4.85 5.65 -1.95
N VAL A 98 3.96 5.59 -2.92
CA VAL A 98 4.15 6.32 -4.16
C VAL A 98 3.16 7.50 -4.18
N SER A 99 3.71 8.72 -4.04
CA SER A 99 2.94 9.96 -3.90
C SER A 99 3.47 11.02 -4.87
N VAL A 100 3.31 10.74 -6.15
CA VAL A 100 3.76 11.57 -7.27
C VAL A 100 2.56 11.98 -8.16
N PRO A 101 2.70 12.96 -9.07
CA PRO A 101 1.68 13.21 -10.10
C PRO A 101 1.37 11.93 -10.90
N TYR A 102 0.11 11.72 -11.26
CA TYR A 102 -0.33 10.48 -11.94
C TYR A 102 0.46 10.21 -13.23
N ALA A 103 0.78 11.26 -14.00
CA ALA A 103 1.57 11.14 -15.22
C ALA A 103 2.99 10.59 -15.01
N ALA A 104 3.52 10.62 -13.79
CA ALA A 104 4.84 10.06 -13.48
C ALA A 104 4.82 8.54 -13.20
N LEU A 105 3.64 7.96 -12.97
CA LEU A 105 3.49 6.57 -12.53
C LEU A 105 4.11 5.55 -13.50
N PRO A 106 3.92 5.63 -14.84
CA PRO A 106 4.57 4.71 -15.76
C PRO A 106 6.10 4.78 -15.72
N GLN A 107 6.66 5.97 -15.48
CA GLN A 107 8.11 6.14 -15.36
C GLN A 107 8.63 5.52 -14.06
N VAL A 108 7.93 5.75 -12.93
CA VAL A 108 8.24 5.11 -11.63
C VAL A 108 8.26 3.58 -11.76
N GLY A 109 7.23 3.02 -12.41
CA GLY A 109 7.15 1.58 -12.62
C GLY A 109 8.27 1.00 -13.47
N ARG A 110 8.75 1.74 -14.48
CA ARG A 110 9.90 1.31 -15.32
C ARG A 110 11.22 1.47 -14.59
N ASP A 111 11.46 2.65 -14.01
CA ASP A 111 12.78 3.00 -13.45
C ASP A 111 13.10 2.19 -12.19
N TYR A 112 12.08 1.85 -11.40
CA TYR A 112 12.25 1.15 -10.12
C TYR A 112 11.64 -0.24 -10.09
N ALA A 113 11.37 -0.84 -11.25
CA ALA A 113 10.74 -2.17 -11.38
C ALA A 113 11.40 -3.25 -10.51
N ALA A 114 12.73 -3.30 -10.53
CA ALA A 114 13.50 -4.30 -9.78
C ALA A 114 13.35 -4.12 -8.26
N GLN A 115 13.39 -2.88 -7.77
CA GLN A 115 13.30 -2.52 -6.35
C GLN A 115 11.87 -2.67 -5.81
N LEU A 116 10.86 -2.43 -6.67
CA LEU A 116 9.45 -2.49 -6.29
C LEU A 116 8.86 -3.92 -6.35
N LYS A 117 9.52 -4.82 -7.08
CA LYS A 117 9.02 -6.20 -7.28
C LYS A 117 8.70 -6.89 -5.96
N GLY A 118 7.45 -7.36 -5.82
CA GLY A 118 6.94 -8.08 -4.64
C GLY A 118 6.66 -7.20 -3.43
N LYS A 119 6.96 -5.90 -3.48
CA LYS A 119 6.71 -4.97 -2.37
C LYS A 119 5.25 -4.53 -2.30
N ILE A 120 4.86 -4.14 -1.11
CA ILE A 120 3.57 -3.49 -0.85
C ILE A 120 3.70 -2.03 -1.25
N ILE A 121 2.79 -1.57 -2.11
CA ILE A 121 2.72 -0.17 -2.54
C ILE A 121 1.48 0.46 -1.95
N ILE A 122 1.67 1.52 -1.18
CA ILE A 122 0.57 2.42 -0.80
C ILE A 122 0.44 3.47 -1.90
N ASP A 123 -0.64 3.37 -2.64
CA ASP A 123 -0.99 4.20 -3.77
C ASP A 123 -1.92 5.32 -3.32
N THR A 124 -1.47 6.57 -3.49
CA THR A 124 -2.19 7.77 -3.07
C THR A 124 -2.58 8.67 -4.25
N PHE A 125 -2.52 8.15 -5.48
CA PHE A 125 -2.67 8.97 -6.68
C PHE A 125 -4.12 9.42 -6.90
N ASN A 126 -4.22 10.54 -7.62
CA ASN A 126 -5.47 10.95 -8.26
C ASN A 126 -5.15 11.47 -9.66
N PRO A 127 -5.69 10.86 -10.72
CA PRO A 127 -5.56 11.37 -12.06
C PRO A 127 -6.26 12.74 -12.18
N SER A 128 -5.56 13.71 -12.75
CA SER A 128 -6.10 15.05 -13.03
C SER A 128 -5.90 15.39 -14.51
N PRO A 129 -6.96 15.45 -15.32
CA PRO A 129 -6.83 15.74 -16.76
C PRO A 129 -6.03 17.02 -17.04
N ALA A 130 -6.23 18.06 -16.23
CA ALA A 130 -5.53 19.33 -16.38
C ALA A 130 -4.01 19.24 -16.12
N ARG A 131 -3.56 18.30 -15.26
CA ARG A 131 -2.16 18.11 -14.93
C ARG A 131 -1.52 16.98 -15.72
N ASP A 132 -2.25 15.88 -15.89
CA ASP A 132 -1.72 14.59 -16.34
C ASP A 132 -2.13 14.23 -17.78
N GLY A 133 -2.99 15.05 -18.42
CA GLY A 133 -3.38 14.91 -19.81
C GLY A 133 -4.17 13.64 -20.13
N ASP A 134 -4.03 13.15 -21.36
CA ASP A 134 -4.81 12.04 -21.92
C ASP A 134 -4.60 10.69 -21.22
N MET A 135 -3.49 10.53 -20.54
CA MET A 135 -3.18 9.33 -19.75
C MET A 135 -4.23 9.06 -18.66
N THR A 136 -4.97 10.07 -18.24
CA THR A 136 -6.00 9.94 -17.21
C THR A 136 -7.29 9.30 -17.69
N LYS A 137 -7.54 9.23 -19.01
CA LYS A 137 -8.81 8.76 -19.59
C LYS A 137 -9.16 7.37 -19.11
N ASP A 138 -8.24 6.42 -19.28
CA ASP A 138 -8.46 5.03 -18.85
C ASP A 138 -8.65 4.89 -17.34
N ALA A 139 -7.90 5.66 -16.55
CA ALA A 139 -8.02 5.62 -15.09
C ALA A 139 -9.35 6.20 -14.60
N ILE A 140 -9.86 7.24 -15.23
CA ILE A 140 -11.17 7.82 -14.91
C ILE A 140 -12.30 6.87 -15.35
N GLU A 141 -12.16 6.25 -16.52
CA GLU A 141 -13.18 5.34 -17.06
C GLU A 141 -13.21 4.01 -16.31
N LYS A 142 -12.05 3.35 -16.17
CA LYS A 142 -11.93 1.98 -15.62
C LYS A 142 -11.73 1.96 -14.11
N GLY A 143 -11.28 3.07 -13.52
CA GLY A 143 -10.89 3.19 -12.11
C GLY A 143 -9.37 3.06 -11.92
N THR A 144 -8.83 3.82 -10.96
CA THR A 144 -7.40 3.84 -10.64
C THR A 144 -6.93 2.48 -10.13
N GLY A 145 -7.71 1.81 -9.29
CA GLY A 145 -7.35 0.48 -8.77
C GLY A 145 -7.20 -0.60 -9.86
N VAL A 146 -7.78 -0.38 -11.07
CA VAL A 146 -7.59 -1.25 -12.23
C VAL A 146 -6.34 -0.84 -13.02
N MET A 147 -6.10 0.47 -13.15
CA MET A 147 -5.05 0.98 -14.02
C MET A 147 -3.67 1.08 -13.35
N ASP A 148 -3.62 1.40 -12.06
CA ASP A 148 -2.36 1.63 -11.37
C ASP A 148 -1.47 0.37 -11.30
N PRO A 149 -2.00 -0.84 -11.06
CA PRO A 149 -1.22 -2.07 -11.14
C PRO A 149 -0.61 -2.36 -12.54
N VAL A 150 -1.21 -1.84 -13.60
CA VAL A 150 -0.67 -1.96 -14.97
C VAL A 150 0.66 -1.21 -15.10
N TYR A 151 0.78 -0.08 -14.41
CA TYR A 151 2.01 0.72 -14.38
C TYR A 151 3.03 0.25 -13.34
N LEU A 152 2.59 -0.55 -12.35
CA LEU A 152 3.41 -1.08 -11.26
C LEU A 152 3.43 -2.62 -11.26
N PRO A 153 3.84 -3.27 -12.36
CA PRO A 153 3.72 -4.72 -12.50
C PRO A 153 4.56 -5.47 -11.46
N GLY A 154 4.00 -6.56 -10.94
CA GLY A 154 4.67 -7.41 -9.97
C GLY A 154 4.73 -6.85 -8.56
N THR A 155 4.00 -5.76 -8.27
CA THR A 155 3.84 -5.18 -6.94
C THR A 155 2.53 -5.63 -6.30
N ARG A 156 2.36 -5.32 -5.02
CA ARG A 156 1.17 -5.62 -4.21
C ARG A 156 0.51 -4.30 -3.83
N VAL A 157 -0.31 -3.78 -4.74
CA VAL A 157 -0.90 -2.44 -4.60
C VAL A 157 -2.00 -2.43 -3.55
N VAL A 158 -1.98 -1.42 -2.69
CA VAL A 158 -3.09 -1.01 -1.82
C VAL A 158 -3.39 0.45 -2.11
N ARG A 159 -4.60 0.73 -2.56
CA ARG A 159 -5.05 2.10 -2.74
C ARG A 159 -5.58 2.65 -1.43
N ALA A 160 -5.04 3.80 -1.01
CA ALA A 160 -5.37 4.45 0.26
C ALA A 160 -4.98 5.93 0.27
N PHE A 161 -5.57 6.73 1.17
CA PHE A 161 -5.26 8.14 1.42
C PHE A 161 -5.45 9.08 0.21
N ASN A 162 -6.08 8.63 -0.85
CA ASN A 162 -6.29 9.44 -2.06
C ASN A 162 -7.49 10.40 -1.94
N SER A 163 -8.44 10.13 -1.07
CA SER A 163 -9.70 10.89 -0.91
C SER A 163 -9.64 11.97 0.16
N ILE A 164 -8.56 12.06 0.93
CA ILE A 164 -8.35 13.06 1.97
C ILE A 164 -7.32 14.11 1.54
N SER A 165 -7.56 15.39 1.85
CA SER A 165 -6.56 16.41 1.62
C SER A 165 -5.42 16.30 2.64
N PHE A 166 -4.20 16.72 2.25
CA PHE A 166 -3.05 16.69 3.18
C PHE A 166 -3.28 17.55 4.43
N THR A 167 -4.10 18.60 4.33
CA THR A 167 -4.44 19.47 5.46
C THR A 167 -5.36 18.74 6.44
N ALA A 168 -6.44 18.14 5.96
CA ALA A 168 -7.33 17.34 6.78
C ALA A 168 -6.58 16.13 7.38
N LEU A 169 -5.72 15.46 6.59
CA LEU A 169 -4.89 14.37 7.08
C LEU A 169 -3.97 14.77 8.23
N ALA A 170 -3.49 16.02 8.26
CA ALA A 170 -2.68 16.52 9.38
C ALA A 170 -3.50 16.92 10.61
N GLN A 171 -4.74 17.38 10.40
CA GLN A 171 -5.58 17.96 11.45
C GLN A 171 -6.46 16.92 12.15
N ASP A 172 -6.96 15.94 11.40
CA ASP A 172 -7.99 15.00 11.84
C ASP A 172 -7.41 13.67 12.36
N ALA A 173 -6.08 13.50 12.31
CA ALA A 173 -5.41 12.36 12.91
C ALA A 173 -5.64 12.29 14.42
N HIS A 174 -5.89 11.09 14.95
CA HIS A 174 -6.13 10.86 16.38
C HIS A 174 -7.33 11.66 16.94
N HIS A 175 -8.34 11.89 16.11
CA HIS A 175 -9.55 12.63 16.53
C HIS A 175 -10.16 12.01 17.79
N PRO A 176 -10.50 12.83 18.81
CA PRO A 176 -11.12 12.33 20.04
C PRO A 176 -12.53 11.78 19.74
N GLY A 177 -12.83 10.60 20.24
CA GLY A 177 -14.09 9.89 19.97
C GLY A 177 -14.00 8.99 18.75
N GLU A 178 -14.95 9.11 17.83
CA GLU A 178 -14.92 8.34 16.59
C GLU A 178 -13.84 8.87 15.64
N LEU A 179 -13.02 7.96 15.11
CA LEU A 179 -11.95 8.32 14.17
C LEU A 179 -12.52 8.62 12.78
N TYR A 180 -11.81 9.49 12.07
CA TYR A 180 -12.02 9.64 10.62
C TYR A 180 -11.62 8.39 9.87
N GLY A 181 -12.36 8.06 8.82
CA GLY A 181 -12.11 6.89 7.98
C GLY A 181 -11.05 7.16 6.91
N ILE A 182 -10.28 6.13 6.60
CA ILE A 182 -9.46 6.05 5.38
C ILE A 182 -9.86 4.81 4.61
N GLU A 183 -10.27 5.01 3.36
CA GLU A 183 -10.67 3.93 2.46
C GLU A 183 -9.47 3.08 2.06
N LEU A 184 -9.70 1.77 2.00
CA LEU A 184 -8.71 0.78 1.56
C LEU A 184 -9.30 -0.13 0.49
N ALA A 185 -8.58 -0.30 -0.61
CA ALA A 185 -8.85 -1.35 -1.60
C ALA A 185 -7.54 -2.08 -1.95
N ALA A 186 -7.59 -3.42 -1.91
CA ALA A 186 -6.46 -4.27 -2.25
C ALA A 186 -6.92 -5.68 -2.61
N ASP A 187 -6.20 -6.34 -3.53
CA ASP A 187 -6.46 -7.74 -3.88
C ASP A 187 -5.64 -8.71 -3.03
N ASP A 188 -4.52 -8.26 -2.47
CA ASP A 188 -3.63 -9.06 -1.61
C ASP A 188 -4.00 -8.91 -0.13
N PRO A 189 -4.46 -9.98 0.57
CA PRO A 189 -4.89 -9.89 1.95
C PRO A 189 -3.79 -9.51 2.94
N GLN A 190 -2.52 -9.88 2.66
CA GLN A 190 -1.39 -9.53 3.53
C GLN A 190 -1.03 -8.04 3.35
N ALA A 191 -1.04 -7.54 2.12
CA ALA A 191 -0.84 -6.11 1.86
C ALA A 191 -1.95 -5.28 2.51
N LEU A 192 -3.20 -5.72 2.41
CA LEU A 192 -4.34 -5.09 3.08
C LEU A 192 -4.16 -5.06 4.61
N ALA A 193 -3.71 -6.16 5.21
CA ALA A 193 -3.47 -6.21 6.66
C ALA A 193 -2.39 -5.21 7.10
N VAL A 194 -1.30 -5.09 6.34
CA VAL A 194 -0.25 -4.10 6.59
C VAL A 194 -0.80 -2.67 6.44
N ALA A 195 -1.55 -2.40 5.39
CA ALA A 195 -2.13 -1.07 5.17
C ALA A 195 -3.14 -0.68 6.26
N ARG A 196 -3.97 -1.63 6.72
CA ARG A 196 -4.87 -1.39 7.87
C ARG A 196 -4.10 -0.93 9.11
N ARG A 197 -2.99 -1.61 9.44
CA ARG A 197 -2.12 -1.21 10.54
C ARG A 197 -1.54 0.19 10.33
N LEU A 198 -1.05 0.49 9.13
CA LEU A 198 -0.51 1.81 8.80
C LEU A 198 -1.56 2.92 8.95
N VAL A 199 -2.81 2.67 8.55
CA VAL A 199 -3.93 3.59 8.74
C VAL A 199 -4.23 3.79 10.23
N THR A 200 -4.33 2.71 11.00
CA THR A 200 -4.59 2.78 12.44
C THR A 200 -3.46 3.52 13.18
N ASP A 201 -2.20 3.20 12.87
CA ASP A 201 -1.04 3.83 13.50
C ASP A 201 -0.89 5.31 13.10
N ALA A 202 -1.45 5.73 11.95
CA ALA A 202 -1.57 7.14 11.57
C ALA A 202 -2.73 7.88 12.26
N GLY A 203 -3.50 7.21 13.11
CA GLY A 203 -4.61 7.82 13.88
C GLY A 203 -5.95 7.84 13.17
N TYR A 204 -6.19 6.91 12.25
CA TYR A 204 -7.42 6.79 11.46
C TYR A 204 -8.06 5.41 11.59
N GLU A 205 -9.34 5.32 11.23
CA GLU A 205 -10.06 4.06 11.12
C GLU A 205 -9.92 3.49 9.70
N PRO A 206 -9.40 2.27 9.49
CA PRO A 206 -9.33 1.65 8.18
C PRO A 206 -10.72 1.17 7.71
N VAL A 207 -11.24 1.75 6.64
CA VAL A 207 -12.51 1.37 5.99
C VAL A 207 -12.21 0.55 4.75
N VAL A 208 -12.30 -0.77 4.86
CA VAL A 208 -12.05 -1.68 3.75
C VAL A 208 -13.24 -1.68 2.79
N VAL A 209 -13.02 -1.24 1.55
CA VAL A 209 -14.06 -1.16 0.52
C VAL A 209 -14.14 -2.45 -0.30
N GLY A 210 -13.01 -3.14 -0.47
CA GLY A 210 -12.93 -4.41 -1.21
C GLY A 210 -11.62 -4.59 -1.96
N GLY A 211 -11.66 -5.35 -3.06
CA GLY A 211 -10.53 -5.49 -3.98
C GLY A 211 -10.26 -4.20 -4.77
N LEU A 212 -9.12 -4.14 -5.47
CA LEU A 212 -8.69 -2.96 -6.22
C LEU A 212 -9.74 -2.44 -7.21
N SER A 213 -10.53 -3.32 -7.83
CA SER A 213 -11.61 -2.92 -8.73
C SER A 213 -12.70 -2.07 -8.06
N THR A 214 -12.82 -2.12 -6.72
CA THR A 214 -13.77 -1.31 -5.95
C THR A 214 -13.26 0.09 -5.64
N ALA A 215 -11.99 0.39 -5.87
CA ALA A 215 -11.37 1.68 -5.59
C ALA A 215 -12.07 2.86 -6.29
N LYS A 216 -12.71 2.62 -7.43
CA LYS A 216 -13.53 3.62 -8.12
C LYS A 216 -14.61 4.27 -7.23
N LYS A 217 -15.05 3.58 -6.16
CA LYS A 217 -16.03 4.12 -5.21
C LYS A 217 -15.50 5.29 -4.38
N PHE A 218 -14.16 5.46 -4.31
CA PHE A 218 -13.51 6.55 -3.59
C PHE A 218 -12.45 7.29 -4.43
N ASP A 219 -12.44 7.09 -5.76
CA ASP A 219 -11.69 7.91 -6.71
C ASP A 219 -12.25 9.33 -6.80
N ALA A 220 -11.51 10.22 -7.44
CA ALA A 220 -11.92 11.59 -7.68
C ALA A 220 -13.31 11.65 -8.35
N GLY A 221 -14.20 12.48 -7.80
CA GLY A 221 -15.58 12.60 -8.24
C GLY A 221 -16.58 11.70 -7.51
N SER A 222 -16.12 10.80 -6.64
CA SER A 222 -17.01 9.99 -5.80
C SER A 222 -17.65 10.79 -4.65
N PRO A 223 -18.71 10.28 -3.99
CA PRO A 223 -19.37 10.95 -2.86
C PRO A 223 -18.46 11.22 -1.66
N VAL A 224 -17.40 10.43 -1.48
CA VAL A 224 -16.44 10.53 -0.37
C VAL A 224 -15.20 11.38 -0.73
N TYR A 225 -15.01 11.76 -1.98
CA TYR A 225 -13.86 12.51 -2.44
C TYR A 225 -14.16 14.02 -2.63
N PRO A 226 -13.25 14.94 -2.30
CA PRO A 226 -12.20 14.85 -1.29
C PRO A 226 -12.77 15.29 0.07
N LYS A 227 -13.19 14.37 0.90
CA LYS A 227 -13.85 14.68 2.18
C LYS A 227 -13.20 13.93 3.34
N ALA A 228 -12.90 14.66 4.41
CA ALA A 228 -12.69 14.04 5.69
C ALA A 228 -14.06 13.66 6.28
N MET A 229 -14.28 12.40 6.59
CA MET A 229 -15.53 11.86 7.10
C MET A 229 -15.25 10.94 8.28
N LEU A 230 -16.11 10.95 9.30
CA LEU A 230 -16.07 9.94 10.35
C LEU A 230 -16.25 8.54 9.72
N ALA A 231 -15.65 7.53 10.31
CA ALA A 231 -15.64 6.18 9.72
C ALA A 231 -17.05 5.61 9.51
N SER A 232 -17.99 5.88 10.40
CA SER A 232 -19.41 5.48 10.26
C SER A 232 -20.11 6.18 9.10
N GLU A 233 -19.88 7.49 8.93
CA GLU A 233 -20.40 8.28 7.82
C GLU A 233 -19.83 7.77 6.48
N MET A 234 -18.52 7.51 6.44
CA MET A 234 -17.85 6.97 5.25
C MET A 234 -18.40 5.59 4.87
N ARG A 235 -18.58 4.68 5.83
CA ARG A 235 -19.21 3.37 5.56
C ARG A 235 -20.62 3.55 4.97
N THR A 236 -21.41 4.44 5.53
CA THR A 236 -22.76 4.73 5.04
C THR A 236 -22.71 5.27 3.60
N ALA A 237 -21.83 6.24 3.32
CA ALA A 237 -21.67 6.83 1.99
C ALA A 237 -21.20 5.83 0.93
N LEU A 238 -20.42 4.83 1.34
CA LEU A 238 -19.91 3.75 0.49
C LEU A 238 -20.85 2.54 0.38
N GLY A 239 -21.98 2.53 1.13
CA GLY A 239 -22.91 1.40 1.18
C GLY A 239 -22.32 0.16 1.85
N LEU A 240 -21.43 0.34 2.80
CA LEU A 240 -20.83 -0.73 3.60
C LEU A 240 -21.65 -0.96 4.88
N LYS A 241 -21.71 -2.21 5.32
CA LYS A 241 -22.40 -2.58 6.60
C LYS A 241 -21.46 -2.43 7.78
#